data_f825933c9aea3d19bc427e3bfa69d6a9
#
_entry.id   f825933c9aea3d19bc427e3bfa69d6a9
#
_cell.length_a   1.000
_cell.length_b   1.000
_cell.length_c   1.000
_cell.angle_alpha   90.00
_cell.angle_beta   90.00
_cell.angle_gamma   90.00
#
_symmetry.space_group_name_H-M   'P 1'
#
loop_
_entity.id
_entity.type
_entity.pdbx_description
1 polymer ?
#
loop_
_entity_poly.entity_id
_entity_poly.type
_entity_poly.pdbx_seq_one_letter_code
_entity_poly.pdbx_strand_id
1 'polypeptide(L)'
;MKTDQWRVKQTLTRASLIFLAGLSQSALAVDWYVSGFIRQEGAYSVDSSNENPWNQSGNVFNGVEAPNAVEPLLGILPGTVTRPASFTENNDWNVMFTRAELDIDATFSSNLKFVAKLRGLYAWDVYDSGPGETNYFETPFRGDCATRFEICGSDYMVDLPSFYFDYNSGPFWLRVGNQQIAWGESIFFRVLDNPNGLDLRRHSAFDWASEEFADKRVPALGVRGSYRFQNDWELEGWVQEFQPTVLSDANTPYNAITSTFTVHQEAGFDEVDDEVNFGARLRGQIGELGLQFTYTDRVNPDGAFRWTESGVNVFDRAGIPDPGIGGLLAQTPFEPFSGGLGIYSAIQWMTEAGGSRLDGSNLQALLDDFPSAQALVSGALGNFGLPPNTPVNSYELSTLILDAFFSPNAGLGEFKGHIERTYDREEIYGFGANYMFFGEQDSFLDQLIVRFEATFTPDRVFTDPSLLGADFLVEDEYITSMVVEKYHRFTQKFPATYMVFQWLHKSESDIFGRHLDGYGATPFGPPTGRSSFNALSFALQQPSPTLKWRA
;
A
#
# COMPACT_ATOMS: atom_id res chain seq x y z
N MET A 1 -0.81 14.37 -29.87
CA MET A 1 -0.23 13.30 -29.06
C MET A 1 -1.02 11.98 -29.05
N LYS A 2 -2.32 11.94 -29.39
CA LYS A 2 -3.14 10.70 -29.43
C LYS A 2 -2.83 9.70 -30.58
N THR A 3 -2.06 10.06 -31.58
CA THR A 3 -1.81 9.22 -32.77
C THR A 3 -0.65 8.26 -32.64
N ASP A 4 0.28 8.49 -31.71
CA ASP A 4 1.48 7.62 -31.56
C ASP A 4 1.24 6.45 -30.60
N GLN A 5 0.39 6.61 -29.61
CA GLN A 5 0.03 5.53 -28.68
C GLN A 5 -0.72 4.37 -29.37
N TRP A 6 -1.51 4.68 -30.39
CA TRP A 6 -2.22 3.65 -31.16
C TRP A 6 -1.27 2.73 -31.96
N ARG A 7 -0.13 3.26 -32.37
CA ARG A 7 0.90 2.47 -33.07
C ARG A 7 1.64 1.50 -32.15
N VAL A 8 1.88 1.86 -30.89
CA VAL A 8 2.54 0.98 -29.90
C VAL A 8 1.61 -0.18 -29.51
N LYS A 9 0.31 0.09 -29.27
CA LYS A 9 -0.68 -0.98 -29.01
C LYS A 9 -0.78 -1.99 -30.17
N GLN A 10 -0.78 -1.52 -31.41
CA GLN A 10 -0.79 -2.42 -32.58
C GLN A 10 0.52 -3.20 -32.76
N THR A 11 1.65 -2.64 -32.33
CA THR A 11 2.96 -3.30 -32.46
C THR A 11 3.11 -4.39 -31.41
N LEU A 12 2.65 -4.19 -30.19
CA LEU A 12 2.66 -5.22 -29.13
C LEU A 12 1.68 -6.37 -29.45
N THR A 13 0.48 -6.06 -29.94
CA THR A 13 -0.50 -7.08 -30.36
C THR A 13 -0.01 -7.87 -31.59
N ARG A 14 0.69 -7.22 -32.53
CA ARG A 14 1.27 -7.88 -33.71
C ARG A 14 2.52 -8.70 -33.38
N ALA A 15 3.34 -8.25 -32.42
CA ALA A 15 4.49 -9.01 -31.94
C ALA A 15 4.05 -10.32 -31.26
N SER A 16 2.98 -10.28 -30.46
CA SER A 16 2.40 -11.47 -29.82
C SER A 16 1.82 -12.46 -30.84
N LEU A 17 1.21 -11.97 -31.93
CA LEU A 17 0.64 -12.81 -33.01
C LEU A 17 1.71 -13.39 -33.94
N ILE A 18 2.82 -12.70 -34.18
CA ILE A 18 3.91 -13.18 -35.02
C ILE A 18 4.71 -14.29 -34.30
N PHE A 19 4.81 -14.23 -32.96
CA PHE A 19 5.46 -15.30 -32.20
C PHE A 19 4.68 -16.62 -32.22
N LEU A 20 3.35 -16.57 -32.31
CA LEU A 20 2.47 -17.74 -32.42
C LEU A 20 2.45 -18.34 -33.84
N ALA A 21 2.74 -17.58 -34.88
CA ALA A 21 2.71 -18.04 -36.27
C ALA A 21 3.99 -18.77 -36.74
N GLY A 22 5.08 -18.71 -35.97
CA GLY A 22 6.37 -19.35 -36.28
C GLY A 22 6.48 -20.83 -35.86
N LEU A 23 5.48 -21.40 -35.21
CA LEU A 23 5.48 -22.79 -34.73
C LEU A 23 4.92 -23.76 -35.81
N SER A 24 5.63 -23.89 -36.93
CA SER A 24 5.28 -24.91 -37.92
C SER A 24 5.81 -26.29 -37.52
N GLN A 25 4.89 -27.18 -37.21
CA GLN A 25 4.87 -28.63 -37.46
C GLN A 25 6.19 -29.41 -37.26
N SER A 26 6.57 -29.62 -36.02
CA SER A 26 7.06 -30.90 -35.54
C SER A 26 6.22 -31.22 -34.31
N ALA A 27 5.75 -32.44 -34.14
CA ALA A 27 5.11 -32.91 -32.92
C ALA A 27 6.21 -32.90 -31.83
N LEU A 28 6.41 -31.73 -31.23
CA LEU A 28 7.31 -31.57 -30.09
C LEU A 28 6.64 -32.30 -28.92
N ALA A 29 7.31 -33.32 -28.42
CA ALA A 29 6.94 -33.88 -27.12
C ALA A 29 7.11 -32.74 -26.12
N VAL A 30 6.01 -32.19 -25.61
CA VAL A 30 6.02 -31.15 -24.59
C VAL A 30 6.10 -31.85 -23.24
N ASP A 31 7.15 -31.56 -22.49
CA ASP A 31 7.28 -32.06 -21.14
C ASP A 31 6.48 -31.13 -20.20
N TRP A 32 5.47 -31.70 -19.55
CA TRP A 32 4.62 -30.99 -18.59
C TRP A 32 4.99 -31.37 -17.17
N TYR A 33 5.15 -30.35 -16.33
CA TYR A 33 5.23 -30.50 -14.89
C TYR A 33 4.09 -29.71 -14.26
N VAL A 34 3.32 -30.36 -13.39
CA VAL A 34 2.18 -29.76 -12.71
C VAL A 34 2.33 -30.04 -11.23
N SER A 35 2.26 -29.00 -10.42
CA SER A 35 2.27 -29.08 -8.95
C SER A 35 1.26 -28.10 -8.37
N GLY A 36 0.98 -28.21 -7.09
CA GLY A 36 0.08 -27.29 -6.45
C GLY A 36 -0.23 -27.69 -5.01
N PHE A 37 -1.01 -26.86 -4.35
CA PHE A 37 -1.47 -27.13 -2.99
C PHE A 37 -2.84 -26.49 -2.74
N ILE A 38 -3.50 -26.97 -1.69
CA ILE A 38 -4.62 -26.30 -1.05
C ILE A 38 -4.21 -26.06 0.40
N ARG A 39 -4.38 -24.84 0.88
CA ARG A 39 -4.01 -24.43 2.24
C ARG A 39 -5.15 -23.64 2.87
N GLN A 40 -5.42 -23.90 4.15
CA GLN A 40 -6.28 -23.09 4.98
C GLN A 40 -5.40 -22.16 5.82
N GLU A 41 -5.67 -20.89 5.76
CA GLU A 41 -4.99 -19.85 6.52
C GLU A 41 -5.98 -19.18 7.47
N GLY A 42 -5.53 -18.80 8.65
CA GLY A 42 -6.36 -18.11 9.62
C GLY A 42 -5.53 -17.33 10.61
N ALA A 43 -6.06 -16.19 11.05
CA ALA A 43 -5.49 -15.39 12.12
C ALA A 43 -6.55 -15.19 13.20
N TYR A 44 -6.19 -15.54 14.42
CA TYR A 44 -7.04 -15.42 15.59
C TYR A 44 -6.44 -14.40 16.56
N SER A 45 -7.24 -13.42 17.00
CA SER A 45 -6.83 -12.48 18.03
C SER A 45 -6.83 -13.15 19.38
N VAL A 46 -5.71 -13.10 20.09
CA VAL A 46 -5.58 -13.64 21.45
C VAL A 46 -6.01 -12.64 22.53
N ASP A 47 -6.22 -11.40 22.14
CA ASP A 47 -6.75 -10.32 22.98
C ASP A 47 -8.02 -9.79 22.34
N SER A 48 -9.14 -9.96 23.04
CA SER A 48 -10.44 -9.46 22.61
C SER A 48 -10.64 -7.98 22.93
N SER A 49 -9.62 -7.27 23.41
CA SER A 49 -9.72 -5.82 23.57
C SER A 49 -9.82 -5.17 22.18
N ASN A 50 -10.92 -4.47 21.94
CA ASN A 50 -11.18 -3.73 20.72
C ASN A 50 -10.32 -2.45 20.58
N GLU A 51 -9.17 -2.41 21.24
CA GLU A 51 -8.27 -1.26 21.25
C GLU A 51 -7.25 -1.31 20.11
N ASN A 52 -7.16 -2.41 19.36
CA ASN A 52 -6.22 -2.52 18.24
C ASN A 52 -6.84 -1.91 16.97
N PRO A 53 -6.37 -0.71 16.54
CA PRO A 53 -6.90 -0.02 15.37
C PRO A 53 -6.73 -0.82 14.06
N TRP A 54 -5.85 -1.80 14.05
CA TRP A 54 -5.55 -2.63 12.89
C TRP A 54 -6.52 -3.80 12.70
N ASN A 55 -7.28 -4.14 13.73
CA ASN A 55 -8.23 -5.25 13.72
C ASN A 55 -9.68 -4.79 13.60
N GLN A 56 -9.91 -3.49 13.53
CA GLN A 56 -11.25 -2.93 13.44
C GLN A 56 -11.28 -2.08 12.18
N SER A 57 -12.06 -2.42 11.22
CA SER A 57 -12.29 -1.72 9.95
C SER A 57 -12.35 -0.18 10.06
N GLY A 58 -11.31 0.41 10.63
CA GLY A 58 -11.13 1.82 10.81
C GLY A 58 -11.92 2.47 11.94
N ASN A 59 -12.51 1.71 12.84
CA ASN A 59 -13.33 2.29 13.89
C ASN A 59 -12.73 2.17 15.30
N VAL A 60 -11.57 2.79 15.49
CA VAL A 60 -10.91 2.89 16.81
C VAL A 60 -11.69 3.69 17.85
N PHE A 61 -12.66 4.49 17.40
CA PHE A 61 -13.50 5.34 18.27
C PHE A 61 -14.87 4.72 18.56
N ASN A 62 -15.12 3.48 18.15
CA ASN A 62 -16.39 2.80 18.41
C ASN A 62 -16.68 2.69 19.91
N GLY A 63 -17.76 3.30 20.37
CA GLY A 63 -18.11 3.38 21.79
C GLY A 63 -17.18 4.23 22.64
N VAL A 64 -16.17 4.89 22.06
CA VAL A 64 -15.20 5.72 22.77
C VAL A 64 -15.78 7.12 23.00
N GLU A 65 -15.63 7.63 24.21
CA GLU A 65 -15.95 9.02 24.55
C GLU A 65 -14.82 9.94 24.06
N ALA A 66 -15.17 10.98 23.29
CA ALA A 66 -14.25 12.02 22.88
C ALA A 66 -14.66 13.36 23.50
N PRO A 67 -13.70 14.18 23.97
CA PRO A 67 -14.02 15.53 24.43
C PRO A 67 -14.58 16.36 23.29
N ASN A 68 -15.55 17.22 23.58
CA ASN A 68 -16.07 18.22 22.64
C ASN A 68 -15.86 19.60 23.25
N ALA A 69 -15.13 20.47 22.57
CA ALA A 69 -14.73 21.78 23.04
C ALA A 69 -15.91 22.78 23.08
N VAL A 70 -16.97 22.53 22.31
CA VAL A 70 -18.11 23.44 22.13
C VAL A 70 -19.24 23.18 23.11
N GLU A 71 -19.53 21.92 23.42
CA GLU A 71 -20.67 21.55 24.24
C GLU A 71 -20.67 22.25 25.60
N PRO A 72 -19.54 22.36 26.35
CA PRO A 72 -19.52 23.12 27.60
C PRO A 72 -19.77 24.62 27.40
N LEU A 73 -19.33 25.21 26.27
CA LEU A 73 -19.51 26.64 25.99
C LEU A 73 -20.98 26.96 25.70
N LEU A 74 -21.71 26.03 25.11
CA LEU A 74 -23.14 26.17 24.83
C LEU A 74 -24.02 25.77 26.03
N GLY A 75 -23.41 25.37 27.15
CA GLY A 75 -24.15 24.90 28.33
C GLY A 75 -24.81 23.53 28.14
N ILE A 76 -24.39 22.79 27.12
CA ILE A 76 -24.83 21.44 26.83
C ILE A 76 -23.84 20.50 27.51
N LEU A 77 -24.32 19.74 28.48
CA LEU A 77 -23.52 18.76 29.20
C LEU A 77 -23.93 17.34 28.79
N PRO A 78 -22.96 16.41 28.76
CA PRO A 78 -21.53 16.53 29.04
C PRO A 78 -20.75 17.15 27.87
N GLY A 79 -19.57 17.74 28.14
CA GLY A 79 -18.60 18.19 27.14
C GLY A 79 -17.86 17.06 26.46
N THR A 80 -18.50 15.89 26.32
CA THR A 80 -18.01 14.71 25.63
C THR A 80 -19.08 14.20 24.68
N VAL A 81 -18.65 13.67 23.57
CA VAL A 81 -19.48 12.97 22.58
C VAL A 81 -19.04 11.53 22.54
N THR A 82 -19.98 10.62 22.60
CA THR A 82 -19.70 9.19 22.49
C THR A 82 -20.24 8.71 21.16
N ARG A 83 -19.40 8.11 20.35
CA ARG A 83 -19.85 7.45 19.15
C ARG A 83 -20.67 6.21 19.55
N PRO A 84 -21.90 6.06 19.08
CA PRO A 84 -22.68 4.86 19.36
C PRO A 84 -21.90 3.63 18.89
N ALA A 85 -21.79 2.62 19.77
CA ALA A 85 -21.26 1.33 19.37
C ALA A 85 -22.21 0.71 18.35
N SER A 86 -21.84 0.74 17.09
CA SER A 86 -22.64 0.21 15.98
C SER A 86 -22.14 -1.14 15.49
N PHE A 87 -21.01 -1.62 16.05
CA PHE A 87 -20.37 -2.85 15.65
C PHE A 87 -20.44 -3.87 16.77
N THR A 88 -20.55 -5.13 16.40
CA THR A 88 -20.34 -6.22 17.34
C THR A 88 -18.84 -6.32 17.62
N GLU A 89 -18.50 -6.53 18.88
CA GLU A 89 -17.13 -6.46 19.36
C GLU A 89 -16.39 -7.80 19.24
N ASN A 90 -16.87 -8.73 18.43
CA ASN A 90 -16.39 -10.10 18.43
C ASN A 90 -15.52 -10.39 17.18
N ASN A 91 -14.36 -9.73 17.11
CA ASN A 91 -13.37 -9.94 16.06
C ASN A 91 -12.27 -10.91 16.49
N ASP A 92 -12.62 -12.02 17.11
CA ASP A 92 -11.65 -13.05 17.51
C ASP A 92 -10.91 -13.62 16.29
N TRP A 93 -11.63 -13.82 15.19
CA TRP A 93 -11.04 -14.21 13.91
C TRP A 93 -10.86 -12.99 13.02
N ASN A 94 -9.61 -12.63 12.72
CA ASN A 94 -9.31 -11.52 11.82
C ASN A 94 -9.48 -11.95 10.35
N VAL A 95 -9.00 -13.14 10.01
CA VAL A 95 -9.11 -13.70 8.65
C VAL A 95 -9.24 -15.20 8.71
N MET A 96 -9.89 -15.75 7.69
CA MET A 96 -9.87 -17.16 7.36
C MET A 96 -9.95 -17.31 5.85
N PHE A 97 -8.85 -17.72 5.20
CA PHE A 97 -8.79 -17.91 3.76
C PHE A 97 -8.54 -19.37 3.41
N THR A 98 -9.24 -19.85 2.38
CA THR A 98 -8.81 -21.04 1.64
C THR A 98 -8.04 -20.58 0.41
N ARG A 99 -6.80 -21.04 0.30
CA ARG A 99 -5.91 -20.78 -0.84
C ARG A 99 -5.65 -22.05 -1.62
N ALA A 100 -5.81 -21.99 -2.92
CA ALA A 100 -5.44 -23.04 -3.85
C ALA A 100 -4.47 -22.49 -4.89
N GLU A 101 -3.39 -23.21 -5.16
CA GLU A 101 -2.45 -22.86 -6.22
C GLU A 101 -2.18 -24.06 -7.12
N LEU A 102 -2.02 -23.78 -8.41
CA LEU A 102 -1.63 -24.72 -9.43
C LEU A 102 -0.50 -24.10 -10.25
N ASP A 103 0.67 -24.72 -10.18
CA ASP A 103 1.84 -24.37 -10.97
C ASP A 103 1.93 -25.30 -12.18
N ILE A 104 2.09 -24.73 -13.36
CA ILE A 104 2.18 -25.43 -14.64
C ILE A 104 3.44 -24.97 -15.37
N ASP A 105 4.33 -25.90 -15.62
CA ASP A 105 5.52 -25.71 -16.46
C ASP A 105 5.40 -26.57 -17.71
N ALA A 106 5.55 -25.99 -18.88
CA ALA A 106 5.57 -26.70 -20.14
C ALA A 106 6.88 -26.41 -20.90
N THR A 107 7.70 -27.42 -21.11
CA THR A 107 8.96 -27.31 -21.86
C THR A 107 8.74 -27.76 -23.30
N PHE A 108 8.77 -26.82 -24.22
CA PHE A 108 8.59 -27.08 -25.67
C PHE A 108 9.89 -27.46 -26.34
N SER A 109 11.01 -26.92 -25.89
CA SER A 109 12.35 -27.22 -26.40
C SER A 109 13.40 -26.87 -25.33
N SER A 110 14.68 -27.15 -25.62
CA SER A 110 15.80 -26.71 -24.76
C SER A 110 15.84 -25.19 -24.51
N ASN A 111 15.19 -24.43 -25.37
CA ASN A 111 15.25 -22.97 -25.38
C ASN A 111 13.94 -22.30 -25.02
N LEU A 112 12.79 -22.99 -25.07
CA LEU A 112 11.48 -22.38 -24.90
C LEU A 112 10.68 -23.12 -23.83
N LYS A 113 10.26 -22.37 -22.81
CA LYS A 113 9.36 -22.82 -21.75
C LYS A 113 8.16 -21.91 -21.65
N PHE A 114 7.04 -22.46 -21.19
CA PHE A 114 5.88 -21.72 -20.74
C PHE A 114 5.68 -22.00 -19.24
N VAL A 115 5.36 -20.95 -18.49
CA VAL A 115 5.08 -21.01 -17.06
C VAL A 115 3.75 -20.35 -16.79
N ALA A 116 2.89 -21.02 -16.05
CA ALA A 116 1.65 -20.46 -15.55
C ALA A 116 1.46 -20.84 -14.08
N LYS A 117 1.04 -19.88 -13.28
CA LYS A 117 0.54 -20.10 -11.91
C LYS A 117 -0.90 -19.62 -11.87
N LEU A 118 -1.80 -20.51 -11.51
CA LEU A 118 -3.19 -20.18 -11.20
C LEU A 118 -3.32 -20.16 -9.69
N ARG A 119 -3.82 -19.06 -9.14
CA ARG A 119 -4.09 -18.91 -7.70
C ARG A 119 -5.57 -18.60 -7.50
N GLY A 120 -6.19 -19.29 -6.56
CA GLY A 120 -7.54 -19.02 -6.09
C GLY A 120 -7.52 -18.76 -4.60
N LEU A 121 -8.25 -17.76 -4.17
CA LEU A 121 -8.46 -17.39 -2.77
C LEU A 121 -9.96 -17.27 -2.52
N TYR A 122 -10.39 -17.79 -1.38
CA TYR A 122 -11.75 -17.62 -0.88
C TYR A 122 -11.69 -17.18 0.59
N ALA A 123 -12.28 -16.04 0.88
CA ALA A 123 -12.41 -15.50 2.24
C ALA A 123 -13.68 -16.07 2.89
N TRP A 124 -13.52 -16.69 4.04
CA TRP A 124 -14.66 -17.09 4.85
C TRP A 124 -15.14 -15.89 5.66
N ASP A 125 -16.45 -15.73 5.73
CA ASP A 125 -17.08 -14.68 6.52
C ASP A 125 -16.96 -15.01 8.01
N VAL A 126 -15.83 -14.63 8.61
CA VAL A 126 -15.51 -14.83 10.03
C VAL A 126 -15.16 -13.53 10.74
N TYR A 127 -14.87 -12.47 9.98
CA TYR A 127 -14.54 -11.15 10.49
C TYR A 127 -15.78 -10.30 10.54
N ASP A 128 -16.16 -9.84 11.73
CA ASP A 128 -17.28 -8.94 11.90
C ASP A 128 -16.83 -7.49 11.68
N SER A 129 -17.07 -6.96 10.49
CA SER A 129 -16.74 -5.58 10.13
C SER A 129 -17.80 -4.56 10.54
N GLY A 130 -18.89 -5.01 11.17
CA GLY A 130 -20.02 -4.16 11.54
C GLY A 130 -21.04 -3.96 10.42
N PRO A 131 -21.76 -2.84 10.39
CA PRO A 131 -22.77 -2.59 9.36
C PRO A 131 -22.12 -2.35 8.00
N GLY A 132 -22.13 -3.34 7.17
CA GLY A 132 -21.57 -3.35 5.83
C GLY A 132 -21.09 -4.74 5.45
N GLU A 133 -20.98 -5.01 4.18
CA GLU A 133 -20.35 -6.24 3.69
C GLU A 133 -18.84 -6.04 3.67
N THR A 134 -18.09 -7.05 4.12
CA THR A 134 -16.64 -7.05 4.02
C THR A 134 -16.25 -7.34 2.57
N ASN A 135 -15.47 -6.48 1.98
CA ASN A 135 -14.95 -6.65 0.64
C ASN A 135 -13.43 -6.87 0.70
N TYR A 136 -12.97 -8.11 0.45
CA TYR A 136 -11.55 -8.43 0.48
C TYR A 136 -10.85 -8.19 -0.87
N PHE A 137 -11.56 -8.38 -2.01
CA PHE A 137 -10.86 -8.53 -3.28
C PHE A 137 -11.29 -7.57 -4.39
N GLU A 138 -12.51 -7.05 -4.36
CA GLU A 138 -12.92 -6.04 -5.33
C GLU A 138 -12.12 -4.75 -5.15
N THR A 139 -11.83 -4.09 -6.26
CA THR A 139 -11.04 -2.85 -6.31
C THR A 139 -11.73 -1.84 -7.21
N PRO A 140 -11.44 -0.54 -7.09
CA PRO A 140 -11.96 0.46 -8.02
C PRO A 140 -11.22 0.48 -9.37
N PHE A 141 -10.52 -0.61 -9.72
CA PHE A 141 -9.76 -0.70 -10.97
C PHE A 141 -10.46 -1.61 -11.97
N ARG A 142 -10.02 -1.67 -13.16
CA ARG A 142 -10.22 -2.62 -14.28
C ARG A 142 -11.37 -3.62 -14.14
N GLY A 143 -12.61 -3.14 -14.03
CA GLY A 143 -13.79 -4.01 -13.90
C GLY A 143 -13.85 -4.71 -12.54
N ASP A 144 -13.60 -3.94 -11.51
CA ASP A 144 -13.67 -4.30 -10.09
C ASP A 144 -12.55 -5.25 -9.60
N CYS A 145 -11.52 -5.53 -10.43
CA CYS A 145 -10.40 -6.38 -10.04
C CYS A 145 -9.04 -5.65 -10.19
N ALA A 146 -8.00 -6.16 -9.51
CA ALA A 146 -6.70 -5.50 -9.45
C ALA A 146 -5.92 -5.58 -10.76
N THR A 147 -6.02 -6.70 -11.50
CA THR A 147 -5.28 -6.91 -12.73
C THR A 147 -6.16 -7.43 -13.86
N ARG A 148 -5.66 -7.38 -15.11
CA ARG A 148 -6.36 -7.94 -16.28
C ARG A 148 -6.49 -9.47 -16.24
N PHE A 149 -5.68 -10.14 -15.43
CA PHE A 149 -5.64 -11.59 -15.30
C PHE A 149 -6.23 -12.05 -13.97
N GLU A 150 -7.18 -11.29 -13.46
CA GLU A 150 -7.90 -11.58 -12.22
C GLU A 150 -9.40 -11.58 -12.46
N ILE A 151 -10.07 -12.49 -11.80
CA ILE A 151 -11.52 -12.54 -11.64
C ILE A 151 -11.78 -12.48 -10.14
N CYS A 152 -12.60 -11.56 -9.68
CA CYS A 152 -12.85 -11.35 -8.26
C CYS A 152 -14.32 -11.09 -7.96
N GLY A 153 -14.64 -11.21 -6.70
CA GLY A 153 -15.84 -10.75 -6.03
C GLY A 153 -15.45 -10.34 -4.63
N SER A 154 -16.39 -9.91 -3.81
CA SER A 154 -16.10 -9.44 -2.45
C SER A 154 -15.36 -10.46 -1.59
N ASP A 155 -15.62 -11.75 -1.77
CA ASP A 155 -15.11 -12.84 -0.94
C ASP A 155 -14.19 -13.81 -1.69
N TYR A 156 -13.93 -13.63 -2.97
CA TYR A 156 -13.04 -14.50 -3.75
C TYR A 156 -12.22 -13.77 -4.79
N MET A 157 -11.07 -14.34 -5.12
CA MET A 157 -10.30 -13.98 -6.31
C MET A 157 -9.68 -15.23 -6.95
N VAL A 158 -9.56 -15.19 -8.28
CA VAL A 158 -8.79 -16.16 -9.06
C VAL A 158 -7.90 -15.37 -10.01
N ASP A 159 -6.60 -15.55 -9.92
CA ASP A 159 -5.63 -14.79 -10.71
C ASP A 159 -4.55 -15.67 -11.32
N LEU A 160 -3.81 -15.09 -12.25
CA LEU A 160 -2.64 -15.68 -12.90
C LEU A 160 -1.40 -14.83 -12.59
N PRO A 161 -0.81 -14.93 -11.39
CA PRO A 161 0.35 -14.13 -11.00
C PRO A 161 1.60 -14.42 -11.86
N SER A 162 1.62 -15.55 -12.54
CA SER A 162 2.60 -15.90 -13.55
C SER A 162 1.89 -16.49 -14.77
N PHE A 163 2.12 -15.91 -15.94
CA PHE A 163 1.62 -16.41 -17.20
C PHE A 163 2.50 -15.89 -18.32
N TYR A 164 3.60 -16.61 -18.62
CA TYR A 164 4.62 -16.12 -19.52
C TYR A 164 5.36 -17.22 -20.26
N PHE A 165 6.03 -16.82 -21.36
CA PHE A 165 7.00 -17.61 -22.07
C PHE A 165 8.41 -17.17 -21.72
N ASP A 166 9.31 -18.13 -21.47
CA ASP A 166 10.74 -17.95 -21.28
C ASP A 166 11.51 -18.53 -22.47
N TYR A 167 12.35 -17.70 -23.08
CA TYR A 167 13.27 -18.11 -24.16
C TYR A 167 14.71 -17.90 -23.73
N ASN A 168 15.52 -18.96 -23.83
CA ASN A 168 16.94 -18.94 -23.52
C ASN A 168 17.77 -19.35 -24.75
N SER A 169 18.79 -18.57 -25.10
CA SER A 169 19.70 -18.91 -26.19
C SER A 169 21.12 -18.40 -25.90
N GLY A 170 21.98 -19.30 -25.40
CA GLY A 170 23.32 -18.94 -24.96
C GLY A 170 23.32 -17.86 -23.88
N PRO A 171 23.93 -16.68 -24.11
CA PRO A 171 23.97 -15.60 -23.12
C PRO A 171 22.68 -14.77 -23.06
N PHE A 172 21.74 -14.98 -23.95
CA PHE A 172 20.53 -14.22 -24.10
C PHE A 172 19.35 -14.95 -23.43
N TRP A 173 18.58 -14.21 -22.61
CA TRP A 173 17.32 -14.64 -22.03
C TRP A 173 16.24 -13.61 -22.31
N LEU A 174 15.00 -14.06 -22.55
CA LEU A 174 13.83 -13.23 -22.81
C LEU A 174 12.61 -13.86 -22.16
N ARG A 175 11.80 -13.04 -21.47
CA ARG A 175 10.50 -13.39 -20.92
C ARG A 175 9.43 -12.45 -21.44
N VAL A 176 8.29 -12.99 -21.84
CA VAL A 176 7.14 -12.24 -22.35
C VAL A 176 5.88 -12.76 -21.71
N GLY A 177 5.09 -11.90 -21.08
CA GLY A 177 3.81 -12.26 -20.47
C GLY A 177 3.56 -11.55 -19.15
N ASN A 178 2.57 -12.06 -18.39
CA ASN A 178 2.26 -11.56 -17.06
C ASN A 178 3.27 -12.09 -16.05
N GLN A 179 3.98 -11.21 -15.36
CA GLN A 179 5.11 -11.56 -14.53
C GLN A 179 5.35 -10.56 -13.41
N GLN A 180 6.11 -10.99 -12.44
CA GLN A 180 6.66 -10.15 -11.38
C GLN A 180 8.15 -9.97 -11.61
N ILE A 181 8.66 -8.75 -11.40
CA ILE A 181 10.09 -8.43 -11.50
C ILE A 181 10.63 -8.27 -10.08
N ALA A 182 11.47 -9.20 -9.66
CA ALA A 182 12.12 -9.16 -8.37
C ALA A 182 13.57 -8.71 -8.54
N TRP A 183 13.90 -7.55 -8.00
CA TRP A 183 15.25 -7.03 -7.90
C TRP A 183 15.64 -6.88 -6.43
N GLY A 184 16.93 -6.70 -6.17
CA GLY A 184 17.42 -6.54 -4.81
C GLY A 184 17.60 -7.86 -4.04
N GLU A 185 18.22 -7.72 -2.89
CA GLU A 185 18.60 -8.81 -1.98
C GLU A 185 18.18 -8.52 -0.53
N SER A 186 17.45 -7.45 -0.31
CA SER A 186 16.87 -7.10 0.99
C SER A 186 15.81 -8.12 1.40
N ILE A 187 15.74 -8.46 2.70
CA ILE A 187 14.96 -9.58 3.19
C ILE A 187 13.63 -9.13 3.78
N PHE A 188 13.65 -8.15 4.68
CA PHE A 188 12.45 -7.68 5.37
C PHE A 188 11.88 -6.41 4.73
N PHE A 189 12.72 -5.49 4.30
CA PHE A 189 12.32 -4.22 3.73
C PHE A 189 12.81 -4.11 2.29
N ARG A 190 11.92 -3.74 1.38
CA ARG A 190 12.26 -3.56 -0.03
C ARG A 190 13.04 -2.28 -0.24
N VAL A 191 14.09 -2.33 -1.08
CA VAL A 191 14.85 -1.16 -1.53
C VAL A 191 14.96 -1.17 -3.06
N LEU A 192 15.74 -2.08 -3.64
CA LEU A 192 15.88 -2.20 -5.11
C LEU A 192 14.71 -2.94 -5.77
N ASP A 193 13.86 -3.58 -5.00
CA ASP A 193 12.68 -4.31 -5.48
C ASP A 193 11.51 -3.35 -5.73
N ASN A 194 11.70 -2.46 -6.69
CA ASN A 194 10.78 -1.36 -6.98
C ASN A 194 9.94 -1.51 -8.27
N PRO A 195 10.16 -2.46 -9.21
CA PRO A 195 9.38 -2.48 -10.46
C PRO A 195 7.88 -2.73 -10.30
N ASN A 196 7.44 -3.42 -9.25
CA ASN A 196 6.04 -3.78 -9.04
C ASN A 196 5.43 -3.09 -7.81
N GLY A 197 4.14 -2.75 -7.90
CA GLY A 197 3.30 -2.41 -6.76
C GLY A 197 3.05 -3.61 -5.84
N LEU A 198 2.38 -3.38 -4.72
CA LEU A 198 2.02 -4.39 -3.73
C LEU A 198 0.52 -4.65 -3.69
N ASP A 199 0.13 -5.89 -3.52
CA ASP A 199 -1.23 -6.29 -3.15
C ASP A 199 -1.35 -6.32 -1.63
N LEU A 200 -2.03 -5.34 -1.05
CA LEU A 200 -2.21 -5.21 0.39
C LEU A 200 -3.59 -5.67 0.87
N ARG A 201 -4.44 -6.20 -0.01
CA ARG A 201 -5.82 -6.60 0.33
C ARG A 201 -5.88 -7.62 1.47
N ARG A 202 -4.86 -8.45 1.61
CA ARG A 202 -4.77 -9.52 2.62
C ARG A 202 -3.44 -9.51 3.37
N HIS A 203 -2.67 -8.44 3.22
CA HIS A 203 -1.35 -8.31 3.84
C HIS A 203 -1.18 -6.94 4.47
N SER A 204 -0.66 -6.89 5.68
CA SER A 204 -0.16 -5.65 6.24
C SER A 204 1.09 -5.19 5.47
N ALA A 205 1.27 -3.87 5.31
CA ALA A 205 2.52 -3.31 4.77
C ALA A 205 3.77 -3.73 5.57
N PHE A 206 3.59 -4.17 6.82
CA PHE A 206 4.64 -4.63 7.72
C PHE A 206 4.59 -6.14 8.04
N ASP A 207 3.69 -6.87 7.42
CA ASP A 207 3.61 -8.33 7.57
C ASP A 207 4.64 -9.02 6.66
N TRP A 208 5.86 -9.00 7.11
CA TRP A 208 7.03 -9.51 6.39
C TRP A 208 7.55 -10.85 6.94
N ALA A 209 7.04 -11.31 8.07
CA ALA A 209 7.59 -12.47 8.75
C ALA A 209 7.04 -13.81 8.24
N SER A 210 5.86 -13.82 7.63
CA SER A 210 5.13 -15.04 7.29
C SER A 210 5.07 -15.37 5.81
N GLU A 211 5.36 -14.41 4.92
CA GLU A 211 5.15 -14.59 3.49
C GLU A 211 6.30 -14.04 2.64
N GLU A 212 6.50 -14.68 1.50
CA GLU A 212 7.46 -14.22 0.51
C GLU A 212 6.96 -12.96 -0.20
N PHE A 213 7.83 -12.03 -0.55
CA PHE A 213 7.48 -10.86 -1.35
C PHE A 213 6.81 -11.21 -2.69
N ALA A 214 7.11 -12.39 -3.25
CA ALA A 214 6.46 -12.87 -4.47
C ALA A 214 4.94 -12.95 -4.35
N ASP A 215 4.42 -13.17 -3.14
CA ASP A 215 2.99 -13.25 -2.89
C ASP A 215 2.31 -11.87 -2.83
N LYS A 216 3.09 -10.86 -2.48
CA LYS A 216 2.62 -9.47 -2.32
C LYS A 216 2.79 -8.61 -3.56
N ARG A 217 3.66 -8.97 -4.52
CA ARG A 217 3.85 -8.16 -5.73
C ARG A 217 2.67 -8.30 -6.67
N VAL A 218 2.15 -7.17 -7.13
CA VAL A 218 1.17 -7.15 -8.21
C VAL A 218 1.88 -7.51 -9.52
N PRO A 219 1.46 -8.57 -10.22
CA PRO A 219 2.07 -8.92 -11.50
C PRO A 219 1.64 -7.95 -12.60
N ALA A 220 2.49 -7.77 -13.61
CA ALA A 220 2.21 -6.92 -14.76
C ALA A 220 2.52 -7.62 -16.07
N LEU A 221 1.72 -7.30 -17.09
CA LEU A 221 2.01 -7.74 -18.46
C LEU A 221 3.22 -6.97 -19.00
N GLY A 222 4.23 -7.68 -19.47
CA GLY A 222 5.43 -7.03 -19.93
C GLY A 222 6.42 -7.94 -20.64
N VAL A 223 7.55 -7.34 -21.00
CA VAL A 223 8.69 -7.99 -21.63
C VAL A 223 9.92 -7.71 -20.78
N ARG A 224 10.71 -8.74 -20.52
CA ARG A 224 11.96 -8.65 -19.76
C ARG A 224 13.02 -9.48 -20.45
N GLY A 225 14.23 -8.96 -20.60
CA GLY A 225 15.31 -9.68 -21.23
C GLY A 225 16.65 -9.37 -20.61
N SER A 226 17.59 -10.30 -20.69
CA SER A 226 18.96 -10.09 -20.23
C SER A 226 19.99 -10.66 -21.19
N TYR A 227 21.18 -10.09 -21.10
CA TYR A 227 22.36 -10.55 -21.82
C TYR A 227 23.55 -10.66 -20.85
N ARG A 228 24.13 -11.86 -20.78
CA ARG A 228 25.33 -12.13 -19.98
C ARG A 228 26.59 -11.99 -20.81
N PHE A 229 27.48 -11.13 -20.37
CA PHE A 229 28.78 -10.90 -20.97
C PHE A 229 29.79 -11.99 -20.59
N GLN A 230 30.88 -12.08 -21.29
CA GLN A 230 31.94 -13.07 -21.02
C GLN A 230 32.67 -12.90 -19.67
N ASN A 231 32.59 -11.72 -19.09
CA ASN A 231 33.20 -11.36 -17.79
C ASN A 231 32.22 -11.48 -16.61
N ASP A 232 31.17 -12.29 -16.75
CA ASP A 232 30.12 -12.54 -15.76
C ASP A 232 29.27 -11.32 -15.37
N TRP A 233 29.37 -10.23 -16.11
CA TRP A 233 28.43 -9.13 -16.02
C TRP A 233 27.17 -9.44 -16.82
N GLU A 234 26.01 -9.01 -16.31
CA GLU A 234 24.71 -9.18 -16.95
C GLU A 234 24.00 -7.84 -17.02
N LEU A 235 23.57 -7.49 -18.23
CA LEU A 235 22.65 -6.37 -18.45
C LEU A 235 21.25 -6.92 -18.65
N GLU A 236 20.31 -6.43 -17.88
CA GLU A 236 18.89 -6.74 -17.96
C GLU A 236 18.09 -5.47 -18.25
N GLY A 237 17.03 -5.61 -19.02
CA GLY A 237 16.05 -4.54 -19.27
C GLY A 237 14.64 -5.10 -19.24
N TRP A 238 13.66 -4.25 -18.90
CA TRP A 238 12.26 -4.61 -18.90
C TRP A 238 11.36 -3.42 -19.26
N VAL A 239 10.19 -3.76 -19.76
CA VAL A 239 9.07 -2.85 -20.03
C VAL A 239 7.81 -3.58 -19.61
N GLN A 240 6.96 -2.92 -18.82
CA GLN A 240 5.69 -3.50 -18.36
C GLN A 240 4.59 -2.46 -18.26
N GLU A 241 3.34 -2.90 -18.29
CA GLU A 241 2.16 -2.09 -18.03
C GLU A 241 2.17 -1.59 -16.59
N PHE A 242 1.67 -0.37 -16.36
CA PHE A 242 1.48 0.14 -15.00
C PHE A 242 0.46 -0.72 -14.23
N GLN A 243 0.79 -1.00 -12.97
CA GLN A 243 -0.10 -1.64 -12.00
C GLN A 243 0.01 -0.92 -10.66
N PRO A 244 -1.11 -0.40 -10.10
CA PRO A 244 -1.08 0.28 -8.82
C PRO A 244 -0.83 -0.71 -7.66
N THR A 245 -0.36 -0.20 -6.53
CA THR A 245 -0.48 -0.88 -5.25
C THR A 245 -1.96 -0.98 -4.89
N VAL A 246 -2.42 -2.18 -4.62
CA VAL A 246 -3.82 -2.45 -4.28
C VAL A 246 -3.98 -2.33 -2.78
N LEU A 247 -4.76 -1.35 -2.35
CA LEU A 247 -5.07 -1.15 -0.93
C LEU A 247 -6.15 -2.13 -0.49
N SER A 248 -6.11 -2.51 0.78
CA SER A 248 -7.21 -3.25 1.41
C SER A 248 -8.44 -2.34 1.55
N ASP A 249 -9.61 -2.92 1.43
CA ASP A 249 -10.86 -2.21 1.70
C ASP A 249 -10.95 -1.75 3.16
N ALA A 250 -11.66 -0.67 3.40
CA ALA A 250 -11.84 -0.07 4.72
C ALA A 250 -12.52 -1.02 5.74
N ASN A 251 -13.33 -1.97 5.25
CA ASN A 251 -14.03 -2.95 6.10
C ASN A 251 -13.28 -4.30 6.22
N THR A 252 -11.95 -4.27 6.19
CA THR A 252 -11.12 -5.46 6.35
C THR A 252 -10.12 -5.28 7.50
N PRO A 253 -9.57 -6.36 8.07
CA PRO A 253 -8.57 -6.26 9.14
C PRO A 253 -7.23 -5.67 8.70
N TYR A 254 -6.99 -5.52 7.39
CA TYR A 254 -5.76 -4.98 6.82
C TYR A 254 -5.89 -3.54 6.33
N ASN A 255 -7.03 -2.89 6.56
CA ASN A 255 -7.25 -1.52 6.11
C ASN A 255 -6.15 -0.56 6.59
N ALA A 256 -5.68 0.28 5.67
CA ALA A 256 -4.71 1.32 5.96
C ALA A 256 -5.36 2.69 6.16
N ILE A 257 -6.49 2.91 5.48
CA ILE A 257 -7.29 4.14 5.54
C ILE A 257 -8.67 3.77 6.07
N THR A 258 -9.11 4.49 7.08
CA THR A 258 -10.34 4.17 7.82
C THR A 258 -11.60 4.36 6.98
N SER A 259 -12.67 3.66 7.29
CA SER A 259 -13.97 3.74 6.58
C SER A 259 -14.67 5.11 6.72
N THR A 260 -14.18 5.97 7.59
CA THR A 260 -14.64 7.34 7.75
C THR A 260 -14.10 8.29 6.68
N PHE A 261 -13.12 7.83 5.89
CA PHE A 261 -12.64 8.52 4.70
C PHE A 261 -13.07 7.76 3.43
N THR A 262 -13.65 8.49 2.49
CA THR A 262 -13.87 7.99 1.14
C THR A 262 -12.64 8.30 0.30
N VAL A 263 -12.04 7.26 -0.28
CA VAL A 263 -10.86 7.40 -1.13
C VAL A 263 -11.29 7.29 -2.60
N HIS A 264 -11.17 8.39 -3.33
CA HIS A 264 -11.42 8.44 -4.77
C HIS A 264 -10.16 7.98 -5.50
N GLN A 265 -10.18 6.78 -6.05
CA GLN A 265 -9.02 6.16 -6.72
C GLN A 265 -9.21 6.04 -8.23
N GLU A 266 -10.44 5.97 -8.72
CA GLU A 266 -10.78 5.69 -10.11
C GLU A 266 -10.22 6.77 -11.03
N ALA A 267 -10.47 8.05 -10.72
CA ALA A 267 -10.06 9.16 -11.56
C ALA A 267 -8.55 9.23 -11.74
N GLY A 268 -7.79 9.11 -10.65
CA GLY A 268 -6.33 9.10 -10.72
C GLY A 268 -5.78 7.88 -11.44
N PHE A 269 -6.43 6.72 -11.30
CA PHE A 269 -6.04 5.51 -12.04
C PHE A 269 -6.33 5.64 -13.54
N ASP A 270 -7.49 6.17 -13.92
CA ASP A 270 -7.89 6.35 -15.34
C ASP A 270 -6.94 7.27 -16.11
N GLU A 271 -6.24 8.17 -15.42
CA GLU A 271 -5.22 9.04 -16.04
C GLU A 271 -3.95 8.27 -16.46
N VAL A 272 -3.65 7.15 -15.80
CA VAL A 272 -2.38 6.40 -15.96
C VAL A 272 -2.56 4.93 -16.33
N ASP A 273 -3.78 4.44 -16.55
CA ASP A 273 -4.05 3.02 -16.81
C ASP A 273 -3.37 2.46 -18.06
N ASP A 274 -3.06 3.32 -19.03
CA ASP A 274 -2.37 3.03 -20.29
C ASP A 274 -0.85 3.26 -20.22
N GLU A 275 -0.33 3.76 -19.09
CA GLU A 275 1.08 4.09 -18.93
C GLU A 275 1.96 2.83 -18.88
N VAL A 276 3.20 3.00 -19.32
CA VAL A 276 4.19 1.93 -19.37
C VAL A 276 5.39 2.29 -18.52
N ASN A 277 5.78 1.37 -17.66
CA ASN A 277 6.97 1.45 -16.83
C ASN A 277 8.12 0.69 -17.50
N PHE A 278 9.37 1.14 -17.30
CA PHE A 278 10.55 0.46 -17.82
C PHE A 278 11.75 0.63 -16.89
N GLY A 279 12.74 -0.22 -17.08
CA GLY A 279 13.97 -0.13 -16.32
C GLY A 279 15.07 -1.01 -16.84
N ALA A 280 16.25 -0.81 -16.29
CA ALA A 280 17.45 -1.57 -16.59
C ALA A 280 18.25 -1.90 -15.33
N ARG A 281 18.96 -3.02 -15.35
CA ARG A 281 19.88 -3.44 -14.31
C ARG A 281 21.17 -3.98 -14.91
N LEU A 282 22.30 -3.47 -14.40
CA LEU A 282 23.61 -4.04 -14.65
C LEU A 282 24.11 -4.68 -13.36
N ARG A 283 24.40 -5.98 -13.38
CA ARG A 283 24.97 -6.70 -12.24
C ARG A 283 26.19 -7.52 -12.62
N GLY A 284 27.09 -7.73 -11.67
CA GLY A 284 28.28 -8.52 -11.86
C GLY A 284 29.10 -8.67 -10.60
N GLN A 285 30.28 -9.28 -10.73
CA GLN A 285 31.19 -9.53 -9.61
C GLN A 285 32.60 -9.02 -9.90
N ILE A 286 33.27 -8.51 -8.86
CA ILE A 286 34.68 -8.16 -8.85
C ILE A 286 35.32 -8.91 -7.67
N GLY A 287 35.96 -10.06 -7.94
CA GLY A 287 36.37 -10.97 -6.87
C GLY A 287 35.15 -11.49 -6.10
N GLU A 288 35.13 -11.31 -4.79
CA GLU A 288 34.04 -11.73 -3.92
C GLU A 288 32.97 -10.62 -3.75
N LEU A 289 33.20 -9.45 -4.30
CA LEU A 289 32.26 -8.34 -4.22
C LEU A 289 31.27 -8.40 -5.37
N GLY A 290 30.00 -8.68 -5.05
CA GLY A 290 28.88 -8.53 -5.98
C GLY A 290 28.44 -7.08 -6.05
N LEU A 291 28.12 -6.60 -7.25
CA LEU A 291 27.67 -5.23 -7.49
C LEU A 291 26.44 -5.24 -8.40
N GLN A 292 25.52 -4.32 -8.18
CA GLN A 292 24.40 -4.05 -9.06
C GLN A 292 24.07 -2.56 -9.12
N PHE A 293 23.66 -2.13 -10.31
CA PHE A 293 23.18 -0.78 -10.59
C PHE A 293 21.83 -0.90 -11.28
N THR A 294 20.84 -0.14 -10.83
CA THR A 294 19.49 -0.18 -11.38
C THR A 294 19.03 1.22 -11.78
N TYR A 295 18.21 1.26 -12.81
CA TYR A 295 17.43 2.42 -13.21
C TYR A 295 16.00 1.97 -13.44
N THR A 296 15.05 2.71 -12.91
CA THR A 296 13.62 2.49 -13.11
C THR A 296 12.94 3.81 -13.40
N ASP A 297 12.17 3.88 -14.46
CA ASP A 297 11.28 4.96 -14.81
C ASP A 297 9.86 4.39 -14.79
N ARG A 298 9.06 4.83 -13.83
CA ARG A 298 7.75 4.26 -13.56
C ARG A 298 6.75 5.31 -13.08
N VAL A 299 5.48 5.01 -13.22
CA VAL A 299 4.44 5.64 -12.43
C VAL A 299 4.53 5.07 -11.01
N ASN A 300 4.54 5.94 -9.99
CA ASN A 300 4.60 5.51 -8.58
C ASN A 300 3.36 4.68 -8.24
N PRO A 301 3.49 3.37 -7.96
CA PRO A 301 2.33 2.51 -7.74
C PRO A 301 1.61 2.79 -6.42
N ASP A 302 2.28 3.41 -5.45
CA ASP A 302 1.68 3.71 -4.15
C ASP A 302 0.80 4.96 -4.22
N GLY A 303 1.10 5.88 -5.16
CA GLY A 303 0.41 7.15 -5.35
C GLY A 303 0.59 8.11 -4.18
N ALA A 304 0.00 9.29 -4.32
CA ALA A 304 -0.06 10.31 -3.30
C ALA A 304 -1.53 10.69 -3.04
N PHE A 305 -1.81 11.13 -1.81
CA PHE A 305 -3.15 11.49 -1.38
C PHE A 305 -3.25 12.99 -1.15
N ARG A 306 -4.43 13.54 -1.41
CA ARG A 306 -4.79 14.91 -1.04
C ARG A 306 -6.27 15.01 -0.74
N TRP A 307 -6.67 16.08 -0.09
CA TRP A 307 -8.08 16.38 0.09
C TRP A 307 -8.75 16.66 -1.26
N THR A 308 -10.01 16.24 -1.38
CA THR A 308 -10.83 16.49 -2.57
C THR A 308 -12.26 16.85 -2.17
N GLU A 309 -13.00 17.48 -3.07
CA GLU A 309 -14.41 17.76 -2.87
C GLU A 309 -15.22 16.48 -2.69
N SER A 310 -16.19 16.50 -1.78
CA SER A 310 -17.08 15.34 -1.59
C SER A 310 -18.01 15.11 -2.79
N GLY A 311 -18.40 16.18 -3.48
CA GLY A 311 -19.39 16.11 -4.55
C GLY A 311 -20.80 15.71 -4.07
N VAL A 312 -21.01 15.55 -2.76
CA VAL A 312 -22.25 15.01 -2.20
C VAL A 312 -23.11 16.11 -1.57
N ASN A 313 -24.22 16.45 -2.24
CA ASN A 313 -25.27 17.25 -1.62
C ASN A 313 -26.25 16.35 -0.89
N VAL A 314 -26.18 16.34 0.43
CA VAL A 314 -27.01 15.46 1.29
C VAL A 314 -28.51 15.76 1.20
N PHE A 315 -28.91 16.99 0.89
CA PHE A 315 -30.30 17.37 0.73
C PHE A 315 -30.87 16.78 -0.58
N ASP A 316 -30.11 16.86 -1.68
CA ASP A 316 -30.48 16.23 -2.94
C ASP A 316 -30.58 14.72 -2.78
N ARG A 317 -29.63 14.10 -2.07
CA ARG A 317 -29.66 12.67 -1.75
C ARG A 317 -30.89 12.28 -0.91
N ALA A 318 -31.31 13.14 -0.02
CA ALA A 318 -32.51 12.93 0.80
C ALA A 318 -33.82 13.30 0.06
N GLY A 319 -33.77 13.88 -1.12
CA GLY A 319 -34.92 14.31 -1.88
C GLY A 319 -35.66 15.50 -1.25
N ILE A 320 -34.95 16.34 -0.49
CA ILE A 320 -35.51 17.53 0.18
C ILE A 320 -34.83 18.80 -0.36
N PRO A 321 -35.53 19.96 -0.35
CA PRO A 321 -34.95 21.21 -0.83
C PRO A 321 -33.70 21.61 -0.02
N ASP A 322 -32.61 21.90 -0.71
CA ASP A 322 -31.39 22.40 -0.10
C ASP A 322 -31.59 23.86 0.41
N PRO A 323 -31.35 24.16 1.68
CA PRO A 323 -31.37 25.51 2.21
C PRO A 323 -30.15 26.37 1.78
N GLY A 324 -29.26 25.83 0.93
CA GLY A 324 -28.04 26.47 0.44
C GLY A 324 -26.75 26.02 1.13
N ILE A 325 -26.84 25.11 2.09
CA ILE A 325 -25.68 24.56 2.81
C ILE A 325 -25.15 23.29 2.13
N GLY A 326 -26.03 22.48 1.56
CA GLY A 326 -25.66 21.21 0.94
C GLY A 326 -24.72 21.38 -0.27
N GLY A 327 -25.01 22.36 -1.12
CA GLY A 327 -24.15 22.71 -2.25
C GLY A 327 -22.79 23.29 -1.83
N LEU A 328 -22.72 24.01 -0.70
CA LEU A 328 -21.45 24.48 -0.15
C LEU A 328 -20.62 23.32 0.41
N LEU A 329 -21.24 22.41 1.14
CA LEU A 329 -20.57 21.22 1.69
C LEU A 329 -20.08 20.29 0.59
N ALA A 330 -20.84 20.12 -0.48
CA ALA A 330 -20.43 19.30 -1.62
C ALA A 330 -19.11 19.76 -2.28
N GLN A 331 -18.77 21.05 -2.17
CA GLN A 331 -17.53 21.65 -2.64
C GLN A 331 -16.41 21.62 -1.57
N THR A 332 -16.54 20.82 -0.57
CA THR A 332 -15.56 20.65 0.52
C THR A 332 -15.30 19.17 0.72
N PRO A 333 -14.20 18.79 1.39
CA PRO A 333 -13.94 17.40 1.75
C PRO A 333 -14.89 16.83 2.83
N PHE A 334 -15.91 17.56 3.22
CA PHE A 334 -16.83 17.17 4.30
C PHE A 334 -18.15 16.68 3.74
N GLU A 335 -18.45 15.41 3.92
CA GLU A 335 -19.76 14.84 3.66
C GLU A 335 -20.52 14.64 4.96
N PRO A 336 -21.65 15.35 5.22
CA PRO A 336 -22.52 15.02 6.33
C PRO A 336 -23.02 13.58 6.21
N PHE A 337 -22.85 12.82 7.27
CA PHE A 337 -23.18 11.40 7.30
C PHE A 337 -24.03 11.10 8.53
N SER A 338 -24.82 10.05 8.49
CA SER A 338 -25.66 9.62 9.61
C SER A 338 -25.61 8.11 9.74
N GLY A 339 -25.76 7.60 10.94
CA GLY A 339 -25.81 6.16 11.19
C GLY A 339 -24.67 5.61 12.04
N GLY A 340 -23.88 6.48 12.69
CA GLY A 340 -22.81 6.07 13.58
C GLY A 340 -21.52 5.64 12.90
N LEU A 341 -21.36 5.92 11.60
CA LEU A 341 -20.20 5.50 10.80
C LEU A 341 -19.29 6.67 10.40
N GLY A 342 -19.71 7.91 10.67
CA GLY A 342 -18.93 9.11 10.36
C GLY A 342 -18.00 9.51 11.48
N ILE A 343 -17.17 10.51 11.23
CA ILE A 343 -16.35 11.20 12.22
C ILE A 343 -17.27 12.09 13.05
N TYR A 344 -17.11 12.11 14.37
CA TYR A 344 -17.99 12.83 15.27
C TYR A 344 -17.26 13.79 16.24
N SER A 345 -15.92 13.89 16.13
CA SER A 345 -15.11 14.77 16.95
C SER A 345 -13.87 15.25 16.24
N ALA A 346 -13.34 16.40 16.65
CA ALA A 346 -12.08 16.94 16.12
C ALA A 346 -10.91 15.97 16.31
N ILE A 347 -10.84 15.28 17.45
CA ILE A 347 -9.79 14.29 17.74
C ILE A 347 -9.86 13.12 16.76
N GLN A 348 -11.04 12.60 16.50
CA GLN A 348 -11.21 11.53 15.54
C GLN A 348 -10.78 11.99 14.13
N TRP A 349 -11.22 13.18 13.70
CA TRP A 349 -10.80 13.76 12.42
C TRP A 349 -9.28 13.82 12.28
N MET A 350 -8.59 14.39 13.28
CA MET A 350 -7.13 14.53 13.24
C MET A 350 -6.42 13.19 13.28
N THR A 351 -6.93 12.21 14.06
CA THR A 351 -6.35 10.85 14.14
C THR A 351 -6.47 10.11 12.82
N GLU A 352 -7.63 10.17 12.20
CA GLU A 352 -7.90 9.42 10.97
C GLU A 352 -7.28 10.10 9.74
N ALA A 353 -7.22 11.44 9.71
CA ALA A 353 -6.43 12.16 8.72
C ALA A 353 -4.94 11.77 8.82
N GLY A 354 -4.41 11.69 10.03
CA GLY A 354 -3.05 11.19 10.26
C GLY A 354 -2.81 9.77 9.73
N GLY A 355 -3.85 8.92 9.72
CA GLY A 355 -3.81 7.59 9.09
C GLY A 355 -3.53 7.64 7.58
N SER A 356 -3.93 8.73 6.92
CA SER A 356 -3.66 9.01 5.50
C SER A 356 -2.45 9.94 5.30
N ARG A 357 -1.65 10.17 6.34
CA ARG A 357 -0.52 11.11 6.37
C ARG A 357 -0.93 12.58 6.23
N LEU A 358 -2.17 12.91 6.42
CA LEU A 358 -2.67 14.29 6.39
C LEU A 358 -2.74 14.88 7.80
N ASP A 359 -2.39 16.15 7.97
CA ASP A 359 -2.58 16.88 9.22
C ASP A 359 -3.96 17.51 9.25
N GLY A 360 -4.88 16.92 10.00
CA GLY A 360 -6.23 17.46 10.21
C GLY A 360 -6.30 18.65 11.17
N SER A 361 -5.17 19.10 11.75
CA SER A 361 -5.15 20.17 12.75
C SER A 361 -5.02 21.57 12.17
N ASN A 362 -4.54 21.74 10.94
CA ASN A 362 -4.42 23.01 10.25
C ASN A 362 -5.64 23.27 9.35
N LEU A 363 -6.75 23.69 9.96
CA LEU A 363 -7.98 23.92 9.21
C LEU A 363 -7.87 25.11 8.25
N GLN A 364 -6.97 26.09 8.50
CA GLN A 364 -6.81 27.24 7.60
C GLN A 364 -6.32 26.83 6.23
N ALA A 365 -5.39 25.90 6.15
CA ALA A 365 -4.90 25.41 4.86
C ALA A 365 -6.02 24.75 4.03
N LEU A 366 -6.87 23.97 4.68
CA LEU A 366 -8.04 23.40 4.03
C LEU A 366 -9.02 24.51 3.54
N LEU A 367 -9.18 25.59 4.32
CA LEU A 367 -10.03 26.70 3.92
C LEU A 367 -9.49 27.50 2.73
N ASP A 368 -8.18 27.57 2.59
CA ASP A 368 -7.52 28.25 1.48
C ASP A 368 -7.76 27.50 0.16
N ASP A 369 -7.87 26.19 0.19
CA ASP A 369 -8.15 25.36 -0.98
C ASP A 369 -9.64 25.18 -1.28
N PHE A 370 -10.45 25.15 -0.25
CA PHE A 370 -11.89 24.99 -0.37
C PHE A 370 -12.63 26.26 0.11
N PRO A 371 -12.71 27.32 -0.73
CA PRO A 371 -13.32 28.59 -0.32
C PRO A 371 -14.76 28.48 0.14
N SER A 372 -15.48 27.45 -0.31
CA SER A 372 -16.84 27.15 0.14
C SER A 372 -16.89 26.79 1.64
N ALA A 373 -15.84 26.17 2.16
CA ALA A 373 -15.71 25.89 3.59
C ALA A 373 -15.51 27.16 4.43
N GLN A 374 -14.88 28.20 3.88
CA GLN A 374 -14.67 29.50 4.55
C GLN A 374 -16.00 30.13 4.95
N ALA A 375 -17.04 30.03 4.13
CA ALA A 375 -18.36 30.59 4.44
C ALA A 375 -18.97 29.91 5.67
N LEU A 376 -18.83 28.58 5.78
CA LEU A 376 -19.31 27.79 6.91
C LEU A 376 -18.53 28.13 8.19
N VAL A 377 -17.21 28.19 8.10
CA VAL A 377 -16.32 28.52 9.22
C VAL A 377 -16.54 29.95 9.71
N SER A 378 -16.75 30.91 8.79
CA SER A 378 -17.07 32.31 9.16
C SER A 378 -18.35 32.40 10.01
N GLY A 379 -19.35 31.58 9.71
CA GLY A 379 -20.56 31.45 10.52
C GLY A 379 -20.28 30.90 11.92
N ALA A 380 -19.46 29.86 12.01
CA ALA A 380 -19.06 29.27 13.29
C ALA A 380 -18.23 30.26 14.14
N LEU A 381 -17.26 30.95 13.55
CA LEU A 381 -16.46 31.99 14.22
C LEU A 381 -17.35 33.08 14.82
N GLY A 382 -18.37 33.55 14.07
CA GLY A 382 -19.34 34.55 14.54
C GLY A 382 -20.11 34.09 15.77
N ASN A 383 -20.45 32.80 15.87
CA ASN A 383 -21.12 32.24 17.05
C ASN A 383 -20.24 32.27 18.31
N PHE A 384 -18.90 32.25 18.12
CA PHE A 384 -17.92 32.39 19.21
C PHE A 384 -17.50 33.84 19.48
N GLY A 385 -18.12 34.83 18.79
CA GLY A 385 -17.79 36.24 18.93
C GLY A 385 -16.45 36.64 18.29
N LEU A 386 -15.93 35.81 17.39
CA LEU A 386 -14.69 36.05 16.65
C LEU A 386 -14.99 36.71 15.30
N PRO A 387 -14.07 37.55 14.79
CA PRO A 387 -14.20 38.09 13.44
C PRO A 387 -14.33 37.01 12.37
N PRO A 388 -15.15 37.17 11.33
CA PRO A 388 -15.36 36.15 10.29
C PRO A 388 -14.09 35.70 9.55
N ASN A 389 -13.06 36.54 9.53
CA ASN A 389 -11.79 36.28 8.86
C ASN A 389 -10.66 35.92 9.86
N THR A 390 -10.99 35.50 11.06
CA THR A 390 -9.98 35.02 12.01
C THR A 390 -9.29 33.79 11.42
N PRO A 391 -7.96 33.78 11.24
CA PRO A 391 -7.25 32.60 10.72
C PRO A 391 -7.38 31.41 11.67
N VAL A 392 -7.79 30.26 11.14
CA VAL A 392 -7.97 29.02 11.90
C VAL A 392 -6.70 28.17 11.72
N ASN A 393 -5.59 28.65 12.28
CA ASN A 393 -4.26 28.08 12.12
C ASN A 393 -3.63 27.61 13.46
N SER A 394 -4.40 27.59 14.53
CA SER A 394 -3.96 26.99 15.80
C SER A 394 -4.75 25.71 16.07
N TYR A 395 -4.11 24.77 16.75
CA TYR A 395 -4.75 23.52 17.15
C TYR A 395 -6.04 23.74 17.94
N GLU A 396 -6.01 24.68 18.91
CA GLU A 396 -7.15 24.99 19.77
C GLU A 396 -8.32 25.55 18.98
N LEU A 397 -8.07 26.47 18.06
CA LEU A 397 -9.13 27.07 17.24
C LEU A 397 -9.66 26.08 16.21
N SER A 398 -8.79 25.30 15.58
CA SER A 398 -9.20 24.21 14.67
C SER A 398 -10.07 23.19 15.40
N THR A 399 -9.67 22.76 16.61
CA THR A 399 -10.47 21.87 17.45
C THR A 399 -11.83 22.46 17.77
N LEU A 400 -11.88 23.73 18.15
CA LEU A 400 -13.13 24.42 18.49
C LEU A 400 -14.10 24.48 17.28
N ILE A 401 -13.59 24.82 16.11
CA ILE A 401 -14.40 24.93 14.89
C ILE A 401 -14.87 23.53 14.44
N LEU A 402 -14.00 22.54 14.39
CA LEU A 402 -14.36 21.17 14.03
C LEU A 402 -15.40 20.58 15.00
N ASP A 403 -15.21 20.75 16.31
CA ASP A 403 -16.15 20.28 17.30
C ASP A 403 -17.50 21.01 17.21
N ALA A 404 -17.52 22.26 16.73
CA ALA A 404 -18.77 22.95 16.45
C ALA A 404 -19.53 22.29 15.28
N PHE A 405 -18.83 21.84 14.26
CA PHE A 405 -19.46 21.12 13.16
C PHE A 405 -19.91 19.71 13.57
N PHE A 406 -19.09 18.98 14.30
CA PHE A 406 -19.39 17.63 14.72
C PHE A 406 -20.41 17.56 15.88
N SER A 407 -20.71 18.68 16.54
CA SER A 407 -21.65 18.67 17.65
C SER A 407 -23.03 18.15 17.22
N PRO A 408 -23.54 17.09 17.85
CA PRO A 408 -24.85 16.53 17.51
C PRO A 408 -26.01 17.47 17.89
N ASN A 409 -25.77 18.43 18.80
CA ASN A 409 -26.80 19.33 19.32
C ASN A 409 -26.77 20.72 18.68
N ALA A 410 -25.60 21.17 18.26
CA ALA A 410 -25.40 22.54 17.75
C ALA A 410 -24.82 22.58 16.32
N GLY A 411 -24.24 21.48 15.86
CA GLY A 411 -23.60 21.34 14.55
C GLY A 411 -24.42 20.53 13.56
N LEU A 412 -23.70 19.92 12.60
CA LEU A 412 -24.24 19.11 11.53
C LEU A 412 -24.16 17.60 11.84
N GLY A 413 -23.52 17.23 12.94
CA GLY A 413 -23.34 15.85 13.36
C GLY A 413 -22.12 15.18 12.72
N GLU A 414 -22.28 13.93 12.37
CA GLU A 414 -21.19 13.12 11.81
C GLU A 414 -20.84 13.51 10.39
N PHE A 415 -19.54 13.36 10.04
CA PHE A 415 -19.03 13.59 8.68
C PHE A 415 -18.19 12.42 8.19
N LYS A 416 -18.13 12.26 6.87
CA LYS A 416 -17.04 11.55 6.20
C LYS A 416 -16.05 12.55 5.60
N GLY A 417 -14.78 12.20 5.61
CA GLY A 417 -13.75 12.91 4.87
C GLY A 417 -13.61 12.38 3.45
N HIS A 418 -13.19 13.21 2.51
CA HIS A 418 -12.94 12.81 1.12
C HIS A 418 -11.51 13.13 0.74
N ILE A 419 -10.80 12.12 0.26
CA ILE A 419 -9.45 12.21 -0.28
C ILE A 419 -9.40 11.55 -1.64
N GLU A 420 -8.51 12.01 -2.50
CA GLU A 420 -8.23 11.37 -3.78
C GLU A 420 -6.82 10.81 -3.80
N ARG A 421 -6.60 9.80 -4.63
CA ARG A 421 -5.31 9.18 -4.87
C ARG A 421 -4.89 9.43 -6.30
N THR A 422 -3.72 10.03 -6.48
CA THR A 422 -3.12 10.33 -7.78
C THR A 422 -1.81 9.58 -7.95
N TYR A 423 -1.32 9.48 -9.18
CA TYR A 423 -0.14 8.69 -9.50
C TYR A 423 0.80 9.51 -10.37
N ASP A 424 1.95 9.86 -9.83
CA ASP A 424 2.97 10.63 -10.53
C ASP A 424 4.09 9.73 -11.05
N ARG A 425 4.76 10.18 -12.11
CA ARG A 425 5.89 9.47 -12.67
C ARG A 425 7.17 9.82 -11.91
N GLU A 426 8.01 8.80 -11.66
CA GLU A 426 9.25 8.94 -10.90
C GLU A 426 10.41 8.18 -11.57
N GLU A 427 11.61 8.72 -11.44
CA GLU A 427 12.86 8.05 -11.83
C GLU A 427 13.59 7.56 -10.59
N ILE A 428 13.99 6.29 -10.56
CA ILE A 428 14.68 5.68 -9.42
C ILE A 428 16.05 5.17 -9.86
N TYR A 429 17.09 5.66 -9.22
CA TYR A 429 18.47 5.21 -9.38
C TYR A 429 18.83 4.32 -8.21
N GLY A 430 19.33 3.11 -8.47
CA GLY A 430 19.62 2.15 -7.43
C GLY A 430 21.04 1.61 -7.50
N PHE A 431 21.59 1.31 -6.33
CA PHE A 431 22.87 0.67 -6.14
C PHE A 431 22.78 -0.44 -5.11
N GLY A 432 23.39 -1.59 -5.40
CA GLY A 432 23.52 -2.70 -4.47
C GLY A 432 24.92 -3.27 -4.45
N ALA A 433 25.35 -3.72 -3.29
CA ALA A 433 26.60 -4.43 -3.09
C ALA A 433 26.42 -5.57 -2.10
N ASN A 434 27.03 -6.71 -2.37
CA ASN A 434 27.07 -7.83 -1.44
C ASN A 434 28.49 -8.38 -1.30
N TYR A 435 28.80 -8.87 -0.11
CA TYR A 435 30.09 -9.47 0.18
C TYR A 435 29.91 -10.64 1.15
N MET A 436 30.53 -11.77 0.84
CA MET A 436 30.61 -12.91 1.74
C MET A 436 32.02 -13.00 2.32
N PHE A 437 32.10 -12.96 3.64
CA PHE A 437 33.37 -13.09 4.35
C PHE A 437 33.78 -14.57 4.45
N PHE A 438 35.04 -14.83 4.22
CA PHE A 438 35.67 -16.12 4.46
C PHE A 438 36.60 -15.96 5.65
N GLY A 439 36.28 -16.66 6.73
CA GLY A 439 37.05 -16.66 7.96
C GLY A 439 37.63 -18.05 8.30
N GLU A 440 38.19 -18.17 9.48
CA GLU A 440 38.52 -19.50 10.01
C GLU A 440 37.25 -20.31 10.19
N GLN A 441 37.31 -21.61 9.89
CA GLN A 441 36.18 -22.52 10.00
C GLN A 441 35.51 -22.42 11.38
N ASP A 442 34.20 -22.38 11.40
CA ASP A 442 33.36 -22.21 12.60
C ASP A 442 33.53 -20.86 13.34
N SER A 443 34.31 -19.91 12.81
CA SER A 443 34.34 -18.55 13.34
C SER A 443 33.07 -17.77 13.01
N PHE A 444 32.80 -16.69 13.73
CA PHE A 444 31.63 -15.86 13.45
C PHE A 444 31.73 -15.16 12.08
N LEU A 445 32.94 -14.87 11.61
CA LEU A 445 33.17 -14.22 10.32
C LEU A 445 33.11 -15.22 9.14
N ASP A 446 33.25 -16.52 9.37
CA ASP A 446 33.16 -17.51 8.30
C ASP A 446 31.77 -17.55 7.70
N GLN A 447 31.64 -17.31 6.41
CA GLN A 447 30.36 -17.24 5.68
C GLN A 447 29.38 -16.18 6.23
N LEU A 448 29.88 -15.09 6.81
CA LEU A 448 29.07 -13.92 7.14
C LEU A 448 28.75 -13.18 5.83
N ILE A 449 27.49 -12.97 5.55
CA ILE A 449 27.04 -12.24 4.35
C ILE A 449 26.58 -10.86 4.77
N VAL A 450 27.11 -9.84 4.10
CA VAL A 450 26.68 -8.45 4.26
C VAL A 450 26.17 -7.96 2.91
N ARG A 451 24.97 -7.36 2.90
CA ARG A 451 24.39 -6.73 1.72
C ARG A 451 24.08 -5.27 2.04
N PHE A 452 24.29 -4.44 1.06
CA PHE A 452 23.95 -3.02 1.11
C PHE A 452 23.13 -2.67 -0.13
N GLU A 453 22.03 -1.96 0.06
CA GLU A 453 21.22 -1.43 -1.02
C GLU A 453 20.89 0.04 -0.76
N ALA A 454 20.85 0.82 -1.82
CA ALA A 454 20.45 2.21 -1.78
C ALA A 454 19.66 2.59 -3.04
N THR A 455 18.66 3.46 -2.88
CA THR A 455 17.96 4.13 -3.98
C THR A 455 17.94 5.62 -3.77
N PHE A 456 17.90 6.33 -4.88
CA PHE A 456 17.69 7.78 -4.96
C PHE A 456 16.57 8.05 -5.97
N THR A 457 15.56 8.80 -5.55
CA THR A 457 14.44 9.23 -6.37
C THR A 457 14.35 10.76 -6.28
N PRO A 458 14.82 11.48 -7.31
CA PRO A 458 14.71 12.93 -7.34
C PRO A 458 13.27 13.37 -7.50
N ASP A 459 12.93 14.53 -6.96
CA ASP A 459 11.64 15.22 -7.13
C ASP A 459 10.42 14.28 -6.97
N ARG A 460 10.47 13.36 -6.01
CA ARG A 460 9.38 12.44 -5.75
C ARG A 460 8.19 13.15 -5.13
N VAL A 461 7.00 12.83 -5.62
CA VAL A 461 5.73 13.36 -5.12
C VAL A 461 5.23 12.54 -3.94
N PHE A 462 4.93 13.21 -2.83
CA PHE A 462 4.38 12.64 -1.61
C PHE A 462 3.09 13.35 -1.22
N THR A 463 2.28 12.67 -0.41
CA THR A 463 1.19 13.31 0.31
C THR A 463 1.73 14.42 1.19
N ASP A 464 1.20 15.63 1.06
CA ASP A 464 1.57 16.74 1.93
C ASP A 464 0.88 16.60 3.29
N PRO A 465 1.63 16.35 4.37
CA PRO A 465 1.04 16.18 5.69
C PRO A 465 0.52 17.49 6.30
N SER A 466 0.89 18.64 5.74
CA SER A 466 0.56 19.95 6.32
C SER A 466 -0.83 20.46 5.94
N LEU A 467 -1.55 19.80 5.04
CA LEU A 467 -2.77 20.33 4.41
C LEU A 467 -2.54 21.68 3.71
N LEU A 468 -1.34 21.96 3.27
CA LEU A 468 -1.06 23.13 2.44
C LEU A 468 -1.53 22.81 1.03
N GLY A 469 -2.80 23.02 0.81
CA GLY A 469 -3.31 23.02 -0.51
C GLY A 469 -3.72 21.65 -1.06
N ALA A 470 -4.40 21.67 -2.19
CA ALA A 470 -4.49 20.53 -3.07
C ALA A 470 -3.12 20.19 -3.69
N ASP A 471 -2.05 20.80 -3.18
CA ASP A 471 -0.69 20.57 -3.63
C ASP A 471 -0.09 19.32 -2.99
N PHE A 472 1.02 18.87 -3.56
CA PHE A 472 1.79 17.74 -3.07
C PHE A 472 3.14 18.22 -2.53
N LEU A 473 3.70 17.46 -1.61
CA LEU A 473 5.08 17.63 -1.19
C LEU A 473 6.00 17.02 -2.26
N VAL A 474 6.95 17.77 -2.79
CA VAL A 474 7.94 17.30 -3.75
C VAL A 474 9.31 17.35 -3.09
N GLU A 475 9.92 16.18 -2.89
CA GLU A 475 11.19 16.03 -2.17
C GLU A 475 12.05 14.92 -2.78
N ASP A 476 13.36 15.04 -2.63
CA ASP A 476 14.31 13.97 -2.98
C ASP A 476 14.24 12.84 -1.95
N GLU A 477 13.98 11.60 -2.42
CA GLU A 477 13.97 10.44 -1.53
C GLU A 477 15.29 9.65 -1.61
N TYR A 478 15.82 9.32 -0.43
CA TYR A 478 16.93 8.39 -0.26
C TYR A 478 16.49 7.23 0.61
N ILE A 479 16.60 6.02 0.10
CA ILE A 479 16.38 4.80 0.87
C ILE A 479 17.70 4.04 0.93
N THR A 480 18.12 3.63 2.12
CA THR A 480 19.33 2.81 2.31
C THR A 480 19.02 1.64 3.21
N SER A 481 19.63 0.50 2.96
CA SER A 481 19.48 -0.69 3.78
C SER A 481 20.78 -1.46 3.88
N MET A 482 20.98 -2.07 5.03
CA MET A 482 22.07 -3.02 5.28
C MET A 482 21.47 -4.30 5.86
N VAL A 483 21.80 -5.43 5.24
CA VAL A 483 21.44 -6.78 5.71
C VAL A 483 22.68 -7.51 6.14
N VAL A 484 22.64 -8.15 7.31
CA VAL A 484 23.70 -9.03 7.81
C VAL A 484 23.09 -10.40 8.09
N GLU A 485 23.60 -11.40 7.40
CA GLU A 485 23.12 -12.79 7.54
C GLU A 485 24.23 -13.72 8.00
N LYS A 486 23.87 -14.66 8.85
CA LYS A 486 24.79 -15.68 9.35
C LYS A 486 24.10 -16.98 9.66
N TYR A 487 24.66 -18.07 9.15
CA TYR A 487 24.42 -19.42 9.68
C TYR A 487 25.53 -19.77 10.64
N HIS A 488 25.21 -19.97 11.92
CA HIS A 488 26.19 -20.30 12.93
C HIS A 488 25.78 -21.50 13.78
N ARG A 489 26.70 -22.43 13.99
CA ARG A 489 26.48 -23.58 14.85
C ARG A 489 27.01 -23.32 16.25
N PHE A 490 26.13 -22.98 17.17
CA PHE A 490 26.49 -22.73 18.58
C PHE A 490 26.86 -23.99 19.35
N THR A 491 26.30 -25.14 18.95
CA THR A 491 26.57 -26.44 19.60
C THR A 491 26.55 -27.55 18.57
N GLN A 492 27.29 -28.64 18.84
CA GLN A 492 27.30 -29.80 17.95
C GLN A 492 25.97 -30.59 17.96
N LYS A 493 25.10 -30.36 18.97
CA LYS A 493 23.83 -31.09 19.11
C LYS A 493 22.72 -30.53 18.22
N PHE A 494 22.83 -29.27 17.83
CA PHE A 494 21.82 -28.59 17.01
C PHE A 494 22.39 -28.24 15.63
N PRO A 495 21.55 -28.24 14.58
CA PRO A 495 21.92 -27.64 13.31
C PRO A 495 22.30 -26.16 13.47
N ALA A 496 22.90 -25.59 12.43
CA ALA A 496 23.22 -24.17 12.44
C ALA A 496 21.96 -23.32 12.62
N THR A 497 22.08 -22.31 13.47
CA THR A 497 21.06 -21.27 13.63
C THR A 497 21.21 -20.27 12.51
N TYR A 498 20.12 -19.96 11.84
CA TYR A 498 20.06 -18.84 10.90
C TYR A 498 19.74 -17.56 11.67
N MET A 499 20.53 -16.53 11.45
CA MET A 499 20.36 -15.20 12.03
C MET A 499 20.40 -14.19 10.92
N VAL A 500 19.48 -13.25 10.93
CA VAL A 500 19.46 -12.13 10.00
C VAL A 500 19.07 -10.85 10.72
N PHE A 501 19.81 -9.81 10.41
CA PHE A 501 19.54 -8.45 10.85
C PHE A 501 19.41 -7.56 9.62
N GLN A 502 18.42 -6.69 9.60
CA GLN A 502 18.29 -5.65 8.59
C GLN A 502 18.03 -4.31 9.23
N TRP A 503 18.78 -3.31 8.80
CA TRP A 503 18.54 -1.89 9.04
C TRP A 503 18.05 -1.24 7.74
N LEU A 504 17.06 -0.38 7.86
CA LEU A 504 16.54 0.46 6.78
C LEU A 504 16.50 1.91 7.26
N HIS A 505 16.90 2.83 6.38
CA HIS A 505 16.67 4.26 6.53
C HIS A 505 15.92 4.79 5.31
N LYS A 506 14.88 5.60 5.54
CA LYS A 506 14.22 6.42 4.53
C LYS A 506 14.32 7.88 4.92
N SER A 507 14.63 8.73 3.95
CA SER A 507 14.70 10.19 4.15
C SER A 507 13.30 10.80 4.23
N GLU A 508 12.32 10.21 3.56
CA GLU A 508 10.92 10.63 3.57
C GLU A 508 9.99 9.42 3.72
N SER A 509 8.83 9.63 4.32
CA SER A 509 7.84 8.59 4.52
C SER A 509 6.75 8.69 3.45
N ASP A 510 6.48 7.59 2.78
CA ASP A 510 5.44 7.41 1.78
C ASP A 510 4.26 6.53 2.25
N ILE A 511 4.33 6.00 3.46
CA ILE A 511 3.35 5.02 3.95
C ILE A 511 2.36 5.69 4.90
N PHE A 512 1.14 5.79 4.47
CA PHE A 512 -0.13 6.04 5.15
C PHE A 512 0.00 6.31 6.67
N GLY A 513 0.54 7.44 7.07
CA GLY A 513 0.59 7.88 8.46
C GLY A 513 1.23 6.96 9.49
N ARG A 514 1.72 5.78 9.10
CA ARG A 514 2.31 4.80 10.03
C ARG A 514 3.60 5.27 10.68
N HIS A 515 4.22 6.28 10.09
CA HIS A 515 5.45 6.90 10.59
C HIS A 515 5.18 8.26 11.23
N LEU A 516 3.94 8.62 11.44
CA LEU A 516 3.58 9.80 12.23
C LEU A 516 3.90 9.52 13.70
N ASP A 517 4.64 10.43 14.31
CA ASP A 517 4.94 10.39 15.74
C ASP A 517 3.67 10.77 16.52
N GLY A 518 3.30 9.95 17.50
CA GLY A 518 2.06 10.16 18.22
C GLY A 518 0.86 10.02 17.30
N TYR A 519 0.80 8.92 16.56
CA TYR A 519 -0.29 8.56 15.65
C TYR A 519 -1.65 9.00 16.23
N GLY A 520 -2.28 9.94 15.53
CA GLY A 520 -3.47 10.63 15.99
C GLY A 520 -3.21 11.82 16.89
N ALA A 521 -4.13 12.76 16.87
CA ALA A 521 -4.14 13.90 17.77
C ALA A 521 -4.56 13.46 19.19
N THR A 522 -4.07 14.20 20.17
CA THR A 522 -4.54 14.10 21.55
C THR A 522 -5.31 15.38 21.92
N PRO A 523 -6.07 15.40 23.05
CA PRO A 523 -6.66 16.65 23.54
C PRO A 523 -5.66 17.78 23.83
N PHE A 524 -4.37 17.47 23.85
CA PHE A 524 -3.30 18.38 24.24
C PHE A 524 -2.36 18.80 23.11
N GLY A 525 -2.53 18.23 21.92
CA GLY A 525 -1.66 18.57 20.80
C GLY A 525 -2.03 17.86 19.50
N PRO A 526 -1.65 18.43 18.35
CA PRO A 526 -1.87 17.81 17.05
C PRO A 526 -0.99 16.57 16.87
N PRO A 527 -1.28 15.72 15.86
CA PRO A 527 -0.36 14.67 15.47
C PRO A 527 0.94 15.29 14.94
N THR A 528 2.08 14.66 15.24
CA THR A 528 3.38 15.07 14.74
C THR A 528 3.85 14.08 13.68
N GLY A 529 4.07 14.56 12.45
CA GLY A 529 4.63 13.77 11.36
C GLY A 529 6.15 13.65 11.44
N ARG A 530 6.70 12.59 10.85
CA ARG A 530 8.14 12.42 10.62
C ARG A 530 8.40 12.33 9.14
N SER A 531 9.28 13.19 8.63
CA SER A 531 9.76 13.07 7.26
C SER A 531 10.67 11.85 7.10
N SER A 532 11.57 11.60 8.05
CA SER A 532 12.53 10.50 7.98
C SER A 532 12.37 9.46 9.09
N PHE A 533 12.75 8.22 8.81
CA PHE A 533 12.72 7.17 9.82
C PHE A 533 13.78 6.08 9.61
N ASN A 534 14.01 5.32 10.68
CA ASN A 534 14.81 4.11 10.65
C ASN A 534 13.97 2.92 11.11
N ALA A 535 14.11 1.80 10.41
CA ALA A 535 13.51 0.53 10.80
C ALA A 535 14.60 -0.52 11.04
N LEU A 536 14.42 -1.33 12.08
CA LEU A 536 15.31 -2.43 12.42
C LEU A 536 14.50 -3.72 12.45
N SER A 537 15.01 -4.76 11.84
CA SER A 537 14.42 -6.09 11.89
C SER A 537 15.48 -7.12 12.22
N PHE A 538 15.12 -8.07 13.07
CA PHE A 538 15.95 -9.20 13.43
C PHE A 538 15.12 -10.48 13.43
N ALA A 539 15.63 -11.52 12.77
CA ALA A 539 15.05 -12.84 12.86
C ALA A 539 16.11 -13.89 13.21
N LEU A 540 15.66 -14.86 13.98
CA LEU A 540 16.46 -16.01 14.37
C LEU A 540 15.64 -17.28 14.10
N GLN A 541 16.22 -18.23 13.38
CA GLN A 541 15.61 -19.51 13.12
C GLN A 541 16.50 -20.66 13.59
N GLN A 542 16.00 -21.43 14.53
CA GLN A 542 16.70 -22.60 15.05
C GLN A 542 15.97 -23.90 14.65
N PRO A 543 16.53 -24.71 13.73
CA PRO A 543 15.99 -26.04 13.47
C PRO A 543 16.19 -26.98 14.65
N SER A 544 15.23 -27.86 14.88
CA SER A 544 15.40 -28.95 15.84
C SER A 544 16.45 -29.98 15.38
N PRO A 545 17.05 -30.76 16.27
CA PRO A 545 18.00 -31.81 15.88
C PRO A 545 17.45 -32.84 14.89
N THR A 546 16.15 -33.05 14.90
CA THR A 546 15.46 -33.96 13.97
C THR A 546 15.01 -33.29 12.67
N LEU A 547 15.22 -31.97 12.52
CA LEU A 547 14.76 -31.14 11.43
C LEU A 547 13.22 -31.09 11.22
N LYS A 548 12.45 -31.62 12.18
CA LYS A 548 10.99 -31.68 12.12
C LYS A 548 10.32 -30.40 12.60
N TRP A 549 11.02 -29.63 13.41
CA TRP A 549 10.53 -28.38 14.00
C TRP A 549 11.55 -27.27 13.80
N ARG A 550 11.05 -26.04 13.62
CA ARG A 550 11.84 -24.81 13.57
C ARG A 550 11.21 -23.82 14.55
N ALA A 551 12.03 -23.18 15.36
CA ALA A 551 11.65 -22.11 16.26
C ALA A 551 12.25 -20.78 15.75
#